data_f803178ae3ba7913aeffd1b54ca4d244
#
_entry.id   f803178ae3ba7913aeffd1b54ca4d244
#
_cell.length_a   1.000
_cell.length_b   1.000
_cell.length_c   1.000
_cell.angle_alpha   90.00
_cell.angle_beta   90.00
_cell.angle_gamma   90.00
#
_symmetry.space_group_name_H-M   'P 1'
#
loop_
_entity.id
_entity.type
_entity.pdbx_description
1 polymer ?
#
loop_
_entity_poly.entity_id
_entity_poly.type
_entity_poly.pdbx_seq_one_letter_code
_entity_poly.pdbx_strand_id
1 'polypeptide(L)'
;MDVRIIMGSSSDVLIAEKVTTFLKKFNVTYEVSVISAHRSLGTLETLMAKDDTKVYIGIAGKAAHLSGVMAGMTTKPVIGIPVKSSPLDGLDALLSTVQMPKGVPVAT
;
A
#
# COMPACT_ATOMS: atom_id res chain seq x y z
N MET A 1 -2.19 -4.26 16.44
CA MET A 1 -2.32 -4.44 14.97
C MET A 1 -0.95 -4.67 14.36
N ASP A 2 -0.77 -5.80 13.72
CA ASP A 2 0.52 -6.11 13.10
C ASP A 2 0.65 -5.48 11.72
N VAL A 3 -0.35 -5.65 10.86
CA VAL A 3 -0.31 -5.20 9.48
C VAL A 3 -1.57 -4.42 9.11
N ARG A 4 -1.38 -3.31 8.41
CA ARG A 4 -2.48 -2.61 7.75
C ARG A 4 -2.27 -2.66 6.25
N ILE A 5 -3.28 -3.15 5.55
CA ILE A 5 -3.30 -3.20 4.09
C ILE A 5 -4.18 -2.04 3.61
N ILE A 6 -3.64 -1.20 2.76
CA ILE A 6 -4.40 -0.11 2.14
C ILE A 6 -4.41 -0.34 0.63
N MET A 7 -5.61 -0.45 0.07
CA MET A 7 -5.83 -0.54 -1.38
C MET A 7 -6.21 0.83 -1.91
N GLY A 8 -5.64 1.23 -3.02
CA GLY A 8 -6.02 2.48 -3.68
C GLY A 8 -7.39 2.43 -4.34
N SER A 9 -7.89 1.24 -4.61
CA SER A 9 -9.19 1.01 -5.24
C SER A 9 -9.79 -0.32 -4.77
N SER A 10 -11.12 -0.38 -4.69
CA SER A 10 -11.82 -1.64 -4.40
C SER A 10 -11.61 -2.71 -5.47
N SER A 11 -11.18 -2.32 -6.67
CA SER A 11 -10.83 -3.27 -7.74
C SER A 11 -9.62 -4.15 -7.40
N ASP A 12 -8.83 -3.79 -6.39
CA ASP A 12 -7.64 -4.53 -5.97
C ASP A 12 -7.94 -5.58 -4.90
N VAL A 13 -9.20 -5.82 -4.59
CA VAL A 13 -9.61 -6.72 -3.50
C VAL A 13 -9.08 -8.15 -3.65
N LEU A 14 -9.01 -8.67 -4.87
CA LEU A 14 -8.51 -10.02 -5.11
C LEU A 14 -7.01 -10.15 -4.76
N ILE A 15 -6.25 -9.10 -4.98
CA ILE A 15 -4.83 -9.06 -4.59
C ILE A 15 -4.71 -8.99 -3.07
N ALA A 16 -5.51 -8.14 -2.44
CA ALA A 16 -5.53 -8.03 -0.98
C ALA A 16 -5.90 -9.36 -0.33
N GLU A 17 -6.85 -10.11 -0.91
CA GLU A 17 -7.23 -11.43 -0.41
C GLU A 17 -6.08 -12.45 -0.44
N LYS A 18 -5.22 -12.39 -1.46
CA LYS A 18 -4.03 -13.24 -1.50
C LYS A 18 -3.10 -12.94 -0.32
N VAL A 19 -2.93 -11.67 0.00
CA VAL A 19 -2.12 -11.24 1.14
C VAL A 19 -2.75 -11.71 2.46
N THR A 20 -4.04 -11.44 2.65
CA THR A 20 -4.72 -11.79 3.91
C THR A 20 -4.77 -13.29 4.16
N THR A 21 -4.83 -14.09 3.11
CA THR A 21 -4.77 -15.56 3.22
C THR A 21 -3.47 -15.99 3.90
N PHE A 22 -2.33 -15.43 3.53
CA PHE A 22 -1.06 -15.73 4.17
C PHE A 22 -0.96 -15.16 5.58
N LEU A 23 -1.46 -13.95 5.80
CA LEU A 23 -1.44 -13.35 7.13
C LEU A 23 -2.24 -14.19 8.13
N LYS A 24 -3.41 -14.69 7.73
CA LYS A 24 -4.21 -15.62 8.54
C LYS A 24 -3.44 -16.89 8.84
N LYS A 25 -2.80 -17.47 7.83
CA LYS A 25 -2.03 -18.70 7.97
C LYS A 25 -0.92 -18.59 9.02
N PHE A 26 -0.31 -17.41 9.11
CA PHE A 26 0.78 -17.15 10.06
C PHE A 26 0.33 -16.47 11.36
N ASN A 27 -0.98 -16.37 11.60
CA ASN A 27 -1.56 -15.74 12.78
C ASN A 27 -1.13 -14.28 12.97
N VAL A 28 -0.98 -13.56 11.87
CA VAL A 28 -0.66 -12.13 11.87
C VAL A 28 -1.95 -11.32 11.86
N THR A 29 -2.12 -10.41 12.81
CA THR A 29 -3.30 -9.54 12.86
C THR A 29 -3.23 -8.48 11.77
N TYR A 30 -4.38 -8.16 11.15
CA TYR A 30 -4.41 -7.18 10.06
C TYR A 30 -5.77 -6.50 9.95
N GLU A 31 -5.75 -5.35 9.31
CA GLU A 31 -6.95 -4.66 8.81
C GLU A 31 -6.76 -4.26 7.37
N VAL A 32 -7.86 -4.17 6.62
CA VAL A 32 -7.88 -3.78 5.22
C VAL A 32 -8.71 -2.51 5.07
N SER A 33 -8.16 -1.52 4.39
CA SER A 33 -8.84 -0.25 4.10
C SER A 33 -8.72 0.07 2.61
N VAL A 34 -9.72 0.78 2.07
CA VAL A 34 -9.69 1.29 0.70
C VAL A 34 -9.53 2.81 0.78
N ILE A 35 -8.34 3.30 0.45
CA ILE A 35 -8.04 4.73 0.49
C ILE A 35 -7.14 5.07 -0.71
N SER A 36 -7.61 5.92 -1.60
CA SER A 36 -6.82 6.39 -2.73
C SER A 36 -5.95 7.59 -2.31
N ALA A 37 -4.65 7.52 -2.60
CA ALA A 37 -3.75 8.66 -2.35
C ALA A 37 -4.14 9.89 -3.20
N HIS A 38 -4.61 9.68 -4.43
CA HIS A 38 -5.02 10.77 -5.31
C HIS A 38 -6.38 11.34 -4.99
N ARG A 39 -7.33 10.50 -4.52
CA ARG A 39 -8.73 10.89 -4.32
C ARG A 39 -9.09 11.19 -2.87
N SER A 40 -8.34 10.67 -1.92
CA SER A 40 -8.66 10.76 -0.49
C SER A 40 -7.42 10.94 0.38
N LEU A 41 -6.51 11.81 -0.05
CA LEU A 41 -5.24 12.02 0.64
C LEU A 41 -5.44 12.43 2.11
N GLY A 42 -6.40 13.30 2.40
CA GLY A 42 -6.69 13.73 3.78
C GLY A 42 -7.10 12.58 4.68
N THR A 43 -7.89 11.63 4.18
CA THR A 43 -8.27 10.42 4.91
C THR A 43 -7.04 9.56 5.21
N LEU A 44 -6.15 9.42 4.23
CA LEU A 44 -4.91 8.68 4.40
C LEU A 44 -4.02 9.31 5.48
N GLU A 45 -3.85 10.62 5.42
CA GLU A 45 -3.05 11.36 6.42
C GLU A 45 -3.61 11.18 7.83
N THR A 46 -4.93 11.30 7.98
CA THR A 46 -5.59 11.13 9.28
C THR A 46 -5.39 9.73 9.82
N LEU A 47 -5.54 8.70 8.99
CA LEU A 47 -5.31 7.31 9.39
C LEU A 47 -3.86 7.10 9.82
N MET A 48 -2.91 7.51 8.98
CA MET A 48 -1.49 7.28 9.24
C MET A 48 -0.99 7.99 10.51
N ALA A 49 -1.55 9.15 10.83
CA ALA A 49 -1.17 9.92 12.01
C ALA A 49 -1.58 9.25 13.33
N LYS A 50 -2.65 8.45 13.32
CA LYS A 50 -3.24 7.86 14.53
C LYS A 50 -2.93 6.37 14.68
N ASP A 51 -2.45 5.74 13.63
CA ASP A 51 -2.31 4.29 13.55
C ASP A 51 -1.01 3.83 14.23
N ASP A 52 -1.11 2.82 15.08
CA ASP A 52 0.03 2.18 15.74
C ASP A 52 0.44 0.86 15.09
N THR A 53 -0.03 0.60 13.88
CA THR A 53 0.32 -0.57 13.06
C THR A 53 1.84 -0.71 12.94
N LYS A 54 2.32 -1.94 12.92
CA LYS A 54 3.77 -2.23 12.84
C LYS A 54 4.31 -2.17 11.42
N VAL A 55 3.52 -2.66 10.45
CA VAL A 55 3.93 -2.75 9.03
C VAL A 55 2.75 -2.34 8.14
N TYR A 56 3.02 -1.58 7.12
CA TYR A 56 2.02 -1.16 6.14
C TYR A 56 2.25 -1.86 4.80
N ILE A 57 1.15 -2.21 4.13
CA ILE A 57 1.17 -2.73 2.76
C ILE A 57 0.26 -1.83 1.91
N GLY A 58 0.82 -1.23 0.87
CA GLY A 58 0.07 -0.40 -0.07
C GLY A 58 -0.09 -1.12 -1.40
N ILE A 59 -1.34 -1.26 -1.87
CA ILE A 59 -1.68 -1.91 -3.13
C ILE A 59 -2.26 -0.88 -4.08
N ALA A 60 -1.60 -0.63 -5.20
CA ALA A 60 -2.05 0.36 -6.17
C ALA A 60 -1.59 0.03 -7.58
N GLY A 61 -2.38 0.45 -8.56
CA GLY A 61 -2.07 0.30 -9.98
C GLY A 61 -1.83 1.63 -10.67
N LYS A 62 -1.51 1.58 -11.95
CA LYS A 62 -1.22 2.76 -12.80
C LYS A 62 -0.09 3.60 -12.18
N ALA A 63 -0.29 4.91 -12.01
CA ALA A 63 0.63 5.76 -11.26
C ALA A 63 0.50 5.45 -9.77
N ALA A 64 1.12 4.38 -9.33
CA ALA A 64 0.96 3.77 -8.01
C ALA A 64 1.72 4.55 -6.94
N HIS A 65 1.25 5.74 -6.59
CA HIS A 65 1.90 6.63 -5.64
C HIS A 65 1.60 6.29 -4.17
N LEU A 66 0.59 5.44 -3.91
CA LEU A 66 0.07 5.17 -2.57
C LEU A 66 1.17 4.75 -1.59
N SER A 67 1.94 3.71 -1.92
CA SER A 67 2.97 3.19 -1.01
C SER A 67 4.07 4.22 -0.72
N GLY A 68 4.48 4.98 -1.74
CA GLY A 68 5.46 6.06 -1.57
C GLY A 68 4.97 7.19 -0.68
N VAL A 69 3.71 7.60 -0.86
CA VAL A 69 3.07 8.60 0.00
C VAL A 69 2.99 8.09 1.44
N MET A 70 2.58 6.84 1.64
CA MET A 70 2.54 6.22 2.97
C MET A 70 3.94 6.21 3.61
N ALA A 71 4.96 5.82 2.87
CA ALA A 71 6.34 5.77 3.37
C ALA A 71 6.86 7.15 3.78
N GLY A 72 6.39 8.20 3.13
CA GLY A 72 6.71 9.57 3.52
C GLY A 72 6.03 10.04 4.81
N MET A 73 5.03 9.32 5.29
CA MET A 73 4.25 9.67 6.48
C MET A 73 4.63 8.87 7.72
N THR A 74 5.49 7.87 7.62
CA THR A 74 5.82 6.98 8.73
C THR A 74 7.28 6.56 8.68
N THR A 75 7.83 6.20 9.84
CA THR A 75 9.14 5.55 9.96
C THR A 75 9.02 4.03 10.01
N LYS A 76 7.81 3.50 9.96
CA LYS A 76 7.55 2.05 9.97
C LYS A 76 7.74 1.47 8.57
N PRO A 77 8.02 0.16 8.47
CA PRO A 77 8.17 -0.48 7.15
C PRO A 77 6.92 -0.35 6.29
N VAL A 78 7.12 -0.01 5.03
CA VAL A 78 6.08 0.04 4.01
C VAL A 78 6.45 -0.90 2.87
N ILE A 79 5.52 -1.78 2.49
CA ILE A 79 5.65 -2.70 1.37
C ILE A 79 4.67 -2.26 0.29
N GLY A 80 5.17 -2.02 -0.92
CA GLY A 80 4.34 -1.68 -2.06
C GLY A 80 4.06 -2.89 -2.93
N ILE A 81 2.81 -3.09 -3.31
CA ILE A 81 2.40 -4.11 -4.27
C ILE A 81 1.91 -3.39 -5.52
N PRO A 82 2.72 -3.35 -6.59
CA PRO A 82 2.29 -2.74 -7.85
C PRO A 82 1.32 -3.66 -8.58
N VAL A 83 0.18 -3.10 -8.99
CA VAL A 83 -0.87 -3.86 -9.67
C VAL A 83 -0.75 -3.69 -11.17
N LYS A 84 -0.75 -4.82 -11.88
CA LYS A 84 -0.76 -4.83 -13.33
C LYS A 84 -2.09 -4.32 -13.87
N SER A 85 -2.04 -3.37 -14.79
CA SER A 85 -3.22 -2.83 -15.48
C SER A 85 -2.85 -2.30 -16.85
N SER A 86 -3.85 -2.17 -17.75
CA SER A 86 -3.66 -1.55 -19.06
C SER A 86 -3.56 -0.02 -18.93
N PRO A 87 -2.91 0.69 -19.87
CA PRO A 87 -2.30 0.18 -21.11
C PRO A 87 -0.84 -0.27 -20.97
N LEU A 88 -0.14 0.04 -19.87
CA LEU A 88 1.31 -0.21 -19.75
C LEU A 88 1.65 -1.55 -19.10
N ASP A 89 0.66 -2.41 -18.90
CA ASP A 89 0.85 -3.78 -18.41
C ASP A 89 1.57 -3.88 -17.05
N GLY A 90 1.36 -2.87 -16.21
CA GLY A 90 1.94 -2.83 -14.87
C GLY A 90 3.31 -2.19 -14.76
N LEU A 91 3.94 -1.82 -15.87
CA LEU A 91 5.25 -1.16 -15.85
C LEU A 91 5.19 0.18 -15.12
N ASP A 92 4.13 0.96 -15.35
CA ASP A 92 3.87 2.23 -14.67
C ASP A 92 3.75 2.05 -13.15
N ALA A 93 3.01 1.04 -12.71
CA ALA A 93 2.86 0.76 -11.28
C ALA A 93 4.18 0.29 -10.66
N LEU A 94 4.91 -0.57 -11.33
CA LEU A 94 6.22 -1.03 -10.87
C LEU A 94 7.19 0.14 -10.71
N LEU A 95 7.35 0.96 -11.75
CA LEU A 95 8.28 2.09 -11.72
C LEU A 95 7.88 3.14 -10.67
N SER A 96 6.59 3.40 -10.50
CA SER A 96 6.09 4.33 -9.48
C SER A 96 6.40 3.83 -8.06
N THR A 97 6.43 2.52 -7.86
CA THR A 97 6.66 1.92 -6.55
C THR A 97 8.15 1.83 -6.21
N VAL A 98 9.00 1.44 -7.18
CA VAL A 98 10.43 1.22 -6.91
C VAL A 98 11.27 2.49 -6.96
N GLN A 99 10.84 3.51 -7.70
CA GLN A 99 11.60 4.77 -7.84
C GLN A 99 11.24 5.73 -6.72
N MET A 100 11.87 5.53 -5.57
CA MET A 100 11.65 6.37 -4.40
C MET A 100 12.78 7.40 -4.21
N PRO A 101 12.47 8.59 -3.67
CA PRO A 101 13.49 9.55 -3.33
C PRO A 101 14.37 9.01 -2.19
N LYS A 102 15.60 9.51 -2.13
CA LYS A 102 16.54 9.14 -1.06
C LYS A 102 15.95 9.41 0.32
N GLY A 103 16.03 8.43 1.20
CA GLY A 103 15.56 8.54 2.57
C GLY A 103 14.10 8.11 2.80
N VAL A 104 13.37 7.75 1.72
CA VAL A 104 11.98 7.28 1.81
C VAL A 104 11.88 5.90 1.14
N PRO A 105 12.21 4.82 1.86
CA PRO A 105 12.23 3.49 1.26
C PRO A 105 10.86 2.84 1.19
N VAL A 106 10.64 2.08 0.12
CA VAL A 106 9.49 1.18 -0.05
C VAL A 106 10.03 -0.17 -0.49
N ALA A 107 9.70 -1.23 0.25
CA ALA A 107 9.95 -2.59 -0.20
C ALA A 107 8.91 -2.97 -1.27
N THR A 108 9.34 -3.65 -2.32
CA THR A 108 8.45 -3.94 -3.46
C THR A 108 8.40 -5.43 -3.74
#